data_eaa03ea55ac66626d8a715063ddfab48
#
_entry.id   eaa03ea55ac66626d8a715063ddfab48
#
_cell.length_a   1.000
_cell.length_b   1.000
_cell.length_c   1.000
_cell.angle_alpha   90.00
_cell.angle_beta   90.00
_cell.angle_gamma   90.00
#
_symmetry.space_group_name_H-M   'P 1'
#
loop_
_entity.id
_entity.type
_entity.pdbx_description
1 polymer ?
#
loop_
_entity_poly.entity_id
_entity_poly.type
_entity_poly.pdbx_seq_one_letter_code
_entity_poly.pdbx_strand_id
1 'polypeptide(L)'
;GITLDASGNLYIADKNNYRIQKWAPGATEGVTVAGGNGQGSAANQLFYPHDIALDASGNLYIADKDNHRIQKWEPGASEGTTVAGGNGIGSSANQLNEPHHITFDASGNLYIADHDNHRIQKWKPGASEGVTVAGGNGKGSAENQLRDPRGIILDANGNLYISDSYNHRIQKWAPGASVGTTVAGGNGEGLAANQLFFPSGIDIDVSGNLYIVNYDHIIKWVPGATEGTIVAGGNG
;
A
#
# COMPACT_ATOMS: atom_id res chain seq x y z
N GLY A 1 -0.25 -5.61 -6.53
CA GLY A 1 -0.34 -4.20 -6.89
C GLY A 1 -0.23 -3.93 -8.37
N ILE A 2 -0.77 -2.83 -8.81
CA ILE A 2 -0.70 -2.32 -10.18
C ILE A 2 -0.51 -0.81 -10.14
N THR A 3 0.21 -0.27 -11.14
CA THR A 3 0.31 1.19 -11.34
C THR A 3 0.48 1.51 -12.83
N LEU A 4 0.22 2.77 -13.20
CA LEU A 4 0.39 3.27 -14.56
C LEU A 4 1.44 4.38 -14.58
N ASP A 5 2.25 4.45 -15.65
CA ASP A 5 3.06 5.63 -15.91
C ASP A 5 2.30 6.66 -16.75
N ALA A 6 2.87 7.85 -16.92
CA ALA A 6 2.27 8.95 -17.70
C ALA A 6 2.06 8.60 -19.19
N SER A 7 2.72 7.57 -19.70
CA SER A 7 2.56 7.07 -21.08
C SER A 7 1.48 6.00 -21.20
N GLY A 8 0.82 5.64 -20.10
CA GLY A 8 -0.21 4.61 -20.04
C GLY A 8 0.35 3.18 -20.00
N ASN A 9 1.63 2.99 -19.76
CA ASN A 9 2.15 1.64 -19.54
C ASN A 9 1.68 1.13 -18.17
N LEU A 10 1.17 -0.10 -18.16
CA LEU A 10 0.72 -0.79 -16.96
C LEU A 10 1.89 -1.59 -16.36
N TYR A 11 2.13 -1.37 -15.06
CA TYR A 11 3.08 -2.16 -14.29
C TYR A 11 2.30 -3.08 -13.33
N ILE A 12 2.71 -4.32 -13.23
CA ILE A 12 2.01 -5.37 -12.47
C ILE A 12 3.02 -6.09 -11.57
N ALA A 13 2.74 -6.16 -10.29
CA ALA A 13 3.46 -7.04 -9.37
C ALA A 13 3.00 -8.49 -9.61
N ASP A 14 3.77 -9.22 -10.43
CA ASP A 14 3.57 -10.63 -10.77
C ASP A 14 4.15 -11.49 -9.65
N LYS A 15 3.44 -11.48 -8.55
CA LYS A 15 3.82 -11.94 -7.21
C LYS A 15 4.40 -13.35 -7.20
N ASN A 16 3.71 -14.30 -7.81
CA ASN A 16 4.10 -15.71 -7.78
C ASN A 16 5.26 -16.05 -8.73
N ASN A 17 5.56 -15.13 -9.66
CA ASN A 17 6.70 -15.23 -10.56
C ASN A 17 7.88 -14.33 -10.11
N TYR A 18 7.80 -13.72 -8.93
CA TYR A 18 8.88 -12.95 -8.30
C TYR A 18 9.44 -11.84 -9.19
N ARG A 19 8.53 -11.12 -9.92
CA ARG A 19 8.91 -10.10 -10.89
C ARG A 19 7.89 -8.98 -11.00
N ILE A 20 8.30 -7.89 -11.63
CA ILE A 20 7.40 -6.84 -12.10
C ILE A 20 7.36 -6.86 -13.62
N GLN A 21 6.15 -6.91 -14.15
CA GLN A 21 5.87 -6.88 -15.59
C GLN A 21 5.39 -5.49 -16.01
N LYS A 22 5.95 -4.97 -17.10
CA LYS A 22 5.48 -3.75 -17.77
C LYS A 22 4.76 -4.12 -19.06
N TRP A 23 3.57 -3.58 -19.28
CA TRP A 23 2.76 -3.74 -20.47
C TRP A 23 2.52 -2.39 -21.12
N ALA A 24 2.94 -2.21 -22.38
CA ALA A 24 2.62 -1.02 -23.14
C ALA A 24 1.14 -1.04 -23.58
N PRO A 25 0.50 0.12 -23.83
CA PRO A 25 -0.85 0.17 -24.37
C PRO A 25 -0.97 -0.68 -25.65
N GLY A 26 -1.93 -1.62 -25.67
CA GLY A 26 -2.16 -2.52 -26.79
C GLY A 26 -1.16 -3.66 -26.96
N ALA A 27 -0.18 -3.80 -26.08
CA ALA A 27 0.79 -4.91 -26.15
C ALA A 27 0.11 -6.26 -25.88
N THR A 28 0.55 -7.30 -26.59
CA THR A 28 0.09 -8.69 -26.40
C THR A 28 0.96 -9.46 -25.41
N GLU A 29 2.09 -8.89 -25.01
CA GLU A 29 3.03 -9.48 -24.06
C GLU A 29 3.67 -8.40 -23.18
N GLY A 30 4.02 -8.76 -21.95
CA GLY A 30 4.69 -7.88 -21.00
C GLY A 30 6.21 -8.09 -20.99
N VAL A 31 6.92 -7.06 -20.57
CA VAL A 31 8.38 -7.08 -20.38
C VAL A 31 8.69 -7.10 -18.89
N THR A 32 9.57 -8.00 -18.43
CA THR A 32 10.06 -8.00 -17.06
C THR A 32 10.98 -6.78 -16.85
N VAL A 33 10.67 -5.92 -15.89
CA VAL A 33 11.42 -4.69 -15.59
C VAL A 33 12.10 -4.71 -14.23
N ALA A 34 11.75 -5.67 -13.36
CA ALA A 34 12.40 -5.91 -12.07
C ALA A 34 12.22 -7.37 -11.65
N GLY A 35 13.18 -7.95 -10.97
CA GLY A 35 13.15 -9.35 -10.56
C GLY A 35 13.23 -10.33 -11.72
N GLY A 36 12.53 -11.49 -11.59
CA GLY A 36 12.51 -12.52 -12.62
C GLY A 36 13.75 -13.43 -12.62
N ASN A 37 14.64 -13.26 -11.65
CA ASN A 37 15.85 -14.07 -11.47
C ASN A 37 15.67 -15.15 -10.39
N GLY A 38 14.44 -15.66 -10.27
CA GLY A 38 14.04 -16.57 -9.20
C GLY A 38 13.74 -15.85 -7.88
N GLN A 39 13.19 -16.59 -6.93
CA GLN A 39 12.93 -16.13 -5.58
C GLN A 39 14.24 -15.87 -4.84
N GLY A 40 14.34 -14.76 -4.13
CA GLY A 40 15.50 -14.48 -3.28
C GLY A 40 15.62 -13.05 -2.82
N SER A 41 16.70 -12.76 -2.06
CA SER A 41 16.97 -11.46 -1.45
C SER A 41 18.13 -10.67 -2.10
N ALA A 42 18.77 -11.21 -3.15
CA ALA A 42 19.80 -10.50 -3.88
C ALA A 42 19.26 -9.20 -4.50
N ALA A 43 20.14 -8.30 -4.94
CA ALA A 43 19.74 -7.00 -5.50
C ALA A 43 18.87 -7.12 -6.75
N ASN A 44 19.05 -8.20 -7.54
CA ASN A 44 18.30 -8.50 -8.75
C ASN A 44 17.15 -9.50 -8.54
N GLN A 45 16.82 -9.84 -7.30
CA GLN A 45 15.76 -10.79 -6.94
C GLN A 45 14.68 -10.12 -6.12
N LEU A 46 13.48 -10.70 -6.18
CA LEU A 46 12.31 -10.33 -5.37
C LEU A 46 11.72 -11.57 -4.71
N PHE A 47 10.99 -11.37 -3.61
CA PHE A 47 10.25 -12.43 -2.95
C PHE A 47 8.85 -11.95 -2.57
N TYR A 48 7.84 -12.44 -3.29
CA TYR A 48 6.44 -12.04 -3.17
C TYR A 48 6.27 -10.51 -3.24
N PRO A 49 6.67 -9.83 -4.37
CA PRO A 49 6.40 -8.40 -4.52
C PRO A 49 4.90 -8.15 -4.44
N HIS A 50 4.49 -7.32 -3.48
CA HIS A 50 3.07 -7.16 -3.17
C HIS A 50 2.48 -5.91 -3.79
N ASP A 51 3.21 -4.81 -3.77
CA ASP A 51 2.77 -3.53 -4.33
C ASP A 51 3.90 -2.77 -5.00
N ILE A 52 3.54 -1.82 -5.85
CA ILE A 52 4.45 -1.02 -6.65
C ILE A 52 3.97 0.42 -6.78
N ALA A 53 4.91 1.35 -6.76
CA ALA A 53 4.67 2.76 -7.05
C ALA A 53 5.76 3.31 -7.95
N LEU A 54 5.44 4.33 -8.75
CA LEU A 54 6.38 5.07 -9.58
C LEU A 54 6.59 6.46 -9.00
N ASP A 55 7.83 6.93 -8.96
CA ASP A 55 8.12 8.34 -8.72
C ASP A 55 8.05 9.16 -10.02
N ALA A 56 8.16 10.49 -9.91
CA ALA A 56 8.11 11.39 -11.05
C ALA A 56 9.25 11.19 -12.07
N SER A 57 10.33 10.51 -11.69
CA SER A 57 11.46 10.16 -12.55
C SER A 57 11.29 8.80 -13.23
N GLY A 58 10.19 8.10 -12.95
CA GLY A 58 9.91 6.77 -13.46
C GLY A 58 10.66 5.65 -12.74
N ASN A 59 11.25 5.93 -11.58
CA ASN A 59 11.81 4.88 -10.74
C ASN A 59 10.70 4.05 -10.13
N LEU A 60 10.86 2.74 -10.16
CA LEU A 60 9.92 1.79 -9.63
C LEU A 60 10.27 1.43 -8.18
N TYR A 61 9.35 1.66 -7.26
CA TYR A 61 9.46 1.23 -5.88
C TYR A 61 8.58 0.01 -5.67
N ILE A 62 9.11 -1.00 -5.01
CA ILE A 62 8.50 -2.33 -4.89
C ILE A 62 8.45 -2.73 -3.41
N ALA A 63 7.27 -3.00 -2.91
CA ALA A 63 7.09 -3.67 -1.62
C ALA A 63 7.47 -5.15 -1.79
N ASP A 64 8.73 -5.45 -1.52
CA ASP A 64 9.35 -6.78 -1.59
C ASP A 64 9.06 -7.52 -0.28
N LYS A 65 7.80 -7.97 -0.18
CA LYS A 65 7.08 -8.32 1.05
C LYS A 65 7.85 -9.31 1.92
N ASP A 66 8.19 -10.48 1.38
CA ASP A 66 8.81 -11.56 2.15
C ASP A 66 10.32 -11.36 2.35
N ASN A 67 10.92 -10.33 1.73
CA ASN A 67 12.26 -9.82 2.04
C ASN A 67 12.22 -8.64 3.05
N HIS A 68 11.06 -8.24 3.54
CA HIS A 68 10.88 -7.19 4.55
C HIS A 68 11.57 -5.88 4.19
N ARG A 69 11.47 -5.47 2.89
CA ARG A 69 12.13 -4.28 2.36
C ARG A 69 11.33 -3.58 1.27
N ILE A 70 11.70 -2.34 0.98
CA ILE A 70 11.29 -1.65 -0.24
C ILE A 70 12.52 -1.53 -1.15
N GLN A 71 12.39 -2.04 -2.38
CA GLN A 71 13.40 -1.96 -3.43
C GLN A 71 13.05 -0.85 -4.40
N LYS A 72 14.04 0.00 -4.72
CA LYS A 72 13.97 0.98 -5.81
C LYS A 72 14.72 0.44 -7.02
N TRP A 73 14.07 0.47 -8.19
CA TRP A 73 14.65 0.12 -9.47
C TRP A 73 14.59 1.32 -10.41
N GLU A 74 15.74 1.76 -10.94
CA GLU A 74 15.79 2.80 -11.95
C GLU A 74 15.36 2.24 -13.31
N PRO A 75 14.85 3.07 -14.24
CA PRO A 75 14.50 2.59 -15.58
C PRO A 75 15.66 1.91 -16.27
N GLY A 76 15.47 0.64 -16.66
CA GLY A 76 16.50 -0.17 -17.34
C GLY A 76 17.59 -0.77 -16.46
N ALA A 77 17.52 -0.57 -15.15
CA ALA A 77 18.48 -1.18 -14.22
C ALA A 77 18.32 -2.70 -14.18
N SER A 78 19.43 -3.42 -14.05
CA SER A 78 19.48 -4.88 -13.89
C SER A 78 19.30 -5.34 -12.44
N GLU A 79 19.41 -4.41 -11.48
CA GLU A 79 19.29 -4.66 -10.05
C GLU A 79 18.67 -3.45 -9.33
N GLY A 80 18.07 -3.69 -8.18
CA GLY A 80 17.47 -2.67 -7.34
C GLY A 80 18.36 -2.28 -6.15
N THR A 81 18.00 -1.15 -5.54
CA THR A 81 18.62 -0.66 -4.29
C THR A 81 17.58 -0.71 -3.17
N THR A 82 17.92 -1.25 -2.01
CA THR A 82 17.04 -1.19 -0.84
C THR A 82 16.99 0.24 -0.31
N VAL A 83 15.78 0.81 -0.20
CA VAL A 83 15.54 2.19 0.25
C VAL A 83 14.82 2.27 1.60
N ALA A 84 14.21 1.17 2.05
CA ALA A 84 13.60 1.05 3.36
C ALA A 84 13.59 -0.42 3.81
N GLY A 85 13.75 -0.67 5.10
CA GLY A 85 13.83 -2.03 5.63
C GLY A 85 15.11 -2.76 5.22
N GLY A 86 15.00 -4.09 5.03
CA GLY A 86 16.13 -4.93 4.61
C GLY A 86 17.17 -5.20 5.71
N ASN A 87 16.88 -4.79 6.95
CA ASN A 87 17.73 -5.02 8.13
C ASN A 87 17.20 -6.19 8.99
N GLY A 88 16.65 -7.20 8.31
CA GLY A 88 15.95 -8.31 8.94
C GLY A 88 14.52 -7.94 9.34
N ILE A 89 13.73 -8.98 9.66
CA ILE A 89 12.35 -8.83 10.15
C ILE A 89 12.36 -8.17 11.54
N GLY A 90 11.50 -7.20 11.77
CA GLY A 90 11.37 -6.56 13.08
C GLY A 90 10.62 -5.24 13.05
N SER A 91 10.51 -4.61 14.24
CA SER A 91 9.73 -3.38 14.45
C SER A 91 10.58 -2.15 14.74
N SER A 92 11.91 -2.23 14.70
CA SER A 92 12.79 -1.07 14.86
C SER A 92 12.54 -0.03 13.76
N ALA A 93 13.03 1.20 13.95
CA ALA A 93 12.79 2.29 12.99
C ALA A 93 13.34 2.00 11.58
N ASN A 94 14.41 1.20 11.48
CA ASN A 94 15.03 0.78 10.22
C ASN A 94 14.60 -0.61 9.73
N GLN A 95 13.60 -1.23 10.35
CA GLN A 95 13.07 -2.55 10.01
C GLN A 95 11.62 -2.46 9.53
N LEU A 96 11.23 -3.44 8.72
CA LEU A 96 9.87 -3.68 8.27
C LEU A 96 9.49 -5.15 8.52
N ASN A 97 8.19 -5.42 8.55
CA ASN A 97 7.66 -6.77 8.63
C ASN A 97 6.48 -6.93 7.67
N GLU A 98 6.70 -7.64 6.57
CA GLU A 98 5.74 -7.84 5.49
C GLU A 98 5.12 -6.51 4.98
N PRO A 99 5.91 -5.61 4.36
CA PRO A 99 5.35 -4.38 3.78
C PRO A 99 4.36 -4.73 2.66
N HIS A 100 3.12 -4.21 2.77
CA HIS A 100 2.03 -4.55 1.84
C HIS A 100 1.81 -3.51 0.76
N HIS A 101 1.59 -2.24 1.13
CA HIS A 101 1.25 -1.15 0.22
C HIS A 101 2.18 0.03 0.43
N ILE A 102 2.45 0.78 -0.65
CA ILE A 102 3.31 1.95 -0.63
C ILE A 102 2.67 3.11 -1.41
N THR A 103 2.90 4.32 -0.93
CA THR A 103 2.49 5.54 -1.62
C THR A 103 3.44 6.69 -1.30
N PHE A 104 3.40 7.77 -2.08
CA PHE A 104 4.23 8.96 -1.89
C PHE A 104 3.41 10.17 -1.52
N ASP A 105 3.97 11.06 -0.69
CA ASP A 105 3.49 12.44 -0.61
C ASP A 105 4.14 13.31 -1.71
N ALA A 106 3.63 14.55 -1.86
CA ALA A 106 4.14 15.50 -2.85
C ALA A 106 5.62 15.91 -2.62
N SER A 107 6.18 15.64 -1.45
CA SER A 107 7.59 15.88 -1.11
C SER A 107 8.49 14.67 -1.41
N GLY A 108 7.93 13.59 -1.97
CA GLY A 108 8.65 12.35 -2.27
C GLY A 108 8.92 11.48 -1.05
N ASN A 109 8.28 11.73 0.09
CA ASN A 109 8.38 10.81 1.23
C ASN A 109 7.55 9.56 0.94
N LEU A 110 8.13 8.42 1.21
CA LEU A 110 7.51 7.11 1.05
C LEU A 110 6.73 6.72 2.30
N TYR A 111 5.45 6.39 2.14
CA TYR A 111 4.61 5.81 3.19
C TYR A 111 4.46 4.32 2.91
N ILE A 112 4.59 3.51 3.95
CA ILE A 112 4.63 2.05 3.88
C ILE A 112 3.64 1.46 4.88
N ALA A 113 2.72 0.65 4.41
CA ALA A 113 1.91 -0.20 5.27
C ALA A 113 2.79 -1.36 5.77
N ASP A 114 3.33 -1.21 6.96
CA ASP A 114 4.18 -2.16 7.68
C ASP A 114 3.28 -3.16 8.42
N HIS A 115 2.74 -4.09 7.62
CA HIS A 115 1.55 -4.90 7.89
C HIS A 115 1.61 -5.63 9.24
N ASP A 116 2.61 -6.47 9.45
CA ASP A 116 2.72 -7.29 10.66
C ASP A 116 3.25 -6.54 11.88
N ASN A 117 3.74 -5.30 11.66
CA ASN A 117 4.06 -4.36 12.74
C ASN A 117 2.86 -3.46 13.11
N HIS A 118 1.72 -3.62 12.44
CA HIS A 118 0.48 -2.88 12.72
C HIS A 118 0.66 -1.38 12.75
N ARG A 119 1.43 -0.84 11.77
CA ARG A 119 1.78 0.59 11.69
C ARG A 119 1.94 1.06 10.25
N ILE A 120 1.93 2.38 10.08
CA ILE A 120 2.37 3.04 8.85
C ILE A 120 3.68 3.76 9.14
N GLN A 121 4.70 3.45 8.35
CA GLN A 121 6.02 4.07 8.40
C GLN A 121 6.15 5.10 7.29
N LYS A 122 6.70 6.29 7.63
CA LYS A 122 7.10 7.32 6.68
C LYS A 122 8.62 7.38 6.58
N TRP A 123 9.15 7.25 5.37
CA TRP A 123 10.58 7.34 5.07
C TRP A 123 10.85 8.56 4.19
N LYS A 124 11.77 9.44 4.60
CA LYS A 124 12.25 10.53 3.75
C LYS A 124 13.20 9.99 2.69
N PRO A 125 13.34 10.64 1.52
CA PRO A 125 14.35 10.26 0.54
C PRO A 125 15.74 10.17 1.17
N GLY A 126 16.43 9.03 1.00
CA GLY A 126 17.76 8.78 1.53
C GLY A 126 17.88 8.56 3.04
N ALA A 127 16.77 8.51 3.78
CA ALA A 127 16.82 8.23 5.21
C ALA A 127 17.21 6.77 5.48
N SER A 128 17.97 6.52 6.55
CA SER A 128 18.35 5.19 7.02
C SER A 128 17.30 4.54 7.92
N GLU A 129 16.30 5.31 8.36
CA GLU A 129 15.22 4.87 9.23
C GLU A 129 13.92 5.61 8.93
N GLY A 130 12.79 5.00 9.26
CA GLY A 130 11.46 5.56 9.13
C GLY A 130 10.92 6.12 10.44
N VAL A 131 9.84 6.89 10.34
CA VAL A 131 9.06 7.39 11.47
C VAL A 131 7.67 6.78 11.41
N THR A 132 7.18 6.22 12.52
CA THR A 132 5.80 5.76 12.61
C THR A 132 4.85 6.96 12.60
N VAL A 133 3.91 7.00 11.66
CA VAL A 133 2.95 8.10 11.49
C VAL A 133 1.51 7.69 11.80
N ALA A 134 1.23 6.40 11.89
CA ALA A 134 -0.06 5.86 12.32
C ALA A 134 0.13 4.46 12.90
N GLY A 135 -0.66 4.09 13.91
CA GLY A 135 -0.53 2.81 14.60
C GLY A 135 0.74 2.68 15.41
N GLY A 136 1.30 1.46 15.48
CA GLY A 136 2.55 1.19 16.22
C GLY A 136 2.38 1.10 17.74
N ASN A 137 1.16 1.17 18.24
CA ASN A 137 0.80 1.03 19.66
C ASN A 137 0.30 -0.39 19.98
N GLY A 138 0.87 -1.38 19.31
CA GLY A 138 0.42 -2.76 19.37
C GLY A 138 -0.79 -3.02 18.48
N LYS A 139 -1.07 -4.30 18.23
CA LYS A 139 -2.22 -4.80 17.50
C LYS A 139 -3.51 -4.53 18.26
N GLY A 140 -4.47 -3.85 17.65
CA GLY A 140 -5.74 -3.57 18.31
C GLY A 140 -6.68 -2.68 17.50
N SER A 141 -7.83 -2.34 18.10
CA SER A 141 -8.90 -1.57 17.46
C SER A 141 -9.10 -0.16 18.06
N ALA A 142 -8.30 0.24 19.04
CA ALA A 142 -8.35 1.60 19.59
C ALA A 142 -8.03 2.65 18.51
N GLU A 143 -8.34 3.91 18.77
CA GLU A 143 -8.14 5.01 17.81
C GLU A 143 -6.67 5.21 17.42
N ASN A 144 -5.72 4.85 18.31
CA ASN A 144 -4.29 4.91 18.06
C ASN A 144 -3.68 3.57 17.63
N GLN A 145 -4.49 2.56 17.36
CA GLN A 145 -4.05 1.23 16.96
C GLN A 145 -4.54 0.87 15.57
N LEU A 146 -3.80 -0.03 14.92
CA LEU A 146 -4.14 -0.69 13.67
C LEU A 146 -4.05 -2.20 13.83
N ARG A 147 -4.70 -2.92 12.92
CA ARG A 147 -4.62 -4.37 12.86
C ARG A 147 -4.46 -4.82 11.41
N ASP A 148 -3.22 -5.26 11.09
CA ASP A 148 -2.84 -5.77 9.77
C ASP A 148 -3.24 -4.76 8.63
N PRO A 149 -2.70 -3.50 8.66
CA PRO A 149 -3.03 -2.46 7.68
C PRO A 149 -2.55 -2.90 6.29
N ARG A 150 -3.40 -2.69 5.27
CA ARG A 150 -3.10 -3.09 3.88
C ARG A 150 -2.97 -1.89 2.95
N GLY A 151 -4.07 -1.42 2.38
CA GLY A 151 -4.07 -0.27 1.48
C GLY A 151 -3.90 1.05 2.21
N ILE A 152 -3.15 1.97 1.63
CA ILE A 152 -2.95 3.34 2.12
C ILE A 152 -3.02 4.33 0.96
N ILE A 153 -3.61 5.49 1.19
CA ILE A 153 -3.64 6.60 0.24
C ILE A 153 -3.59 7.93 0.99
N LEU A 154 -3.00 8.95 0.37
CA LEU A 154 -2.97 10.33 0.86
C LEU A 154 -3.93 11.20 0.07
N ASP A 155 -4.69 12.06 0.75
CA ASP A 155 -5.40 13.16 0.08
C ASP A 155 -4.48 14.37 -0.16
N ALA A 156 -4.98 15.38 -0.88
CA ALA A 156 -4.23 16.59 -1.19
C ALA A 156 -3.82 17.41 0.04
N ASN A 157 -4.46 17.19 1.20
CA ASN A 157 -4.15 17.84 2.47
C ASN A 157 -3.14 17.04 3.30
N GLY A 158 -2.67 15.89 2.79
CA GLY A 158 -1.76 14.99 3.47
C GLY A 158 -2.43 14.11 4.54
N ASN A 159 -3.77 14.03 4.59
CA ASN A 159 -4.43 13.05 5.43
C ASN A 159 -4.21 11.65 4.87
N LEU A 160 -3.85 10.74 5.73
CA LEU A 160 -3.60 9.34 5.40
C LEU A 160 -4.87 8.52 5.66
N TYR A 161 -5.35 7.83 4.63
CA TYR A 161 -6.45 6.87 4.74
C TYR A 161 -5.87 5.46 4.69
N ILE A 162 -6.29 4.60 5.62
CA ILE A 162 -5.71 3.29 5.88
C ILE A 162 -6.80 2.24 5.90
N SER A 163 -6.67 1.22 5.06
CA SER A 163 -7.45 -0.01 5.19
C SER A 163 -6.94 -0.78 6.40
N ASP A 164 -7.60 -0.56 7.55
CA ASP A 164 -7.37 -1.25 8.81
C ASP A 164 -8.08 -2.61 8.76
N SER A 165 -7.50 -3.53 7.99
CA SER A 165 -8.15 -4.66 7.36
C SER A 165 -8.84 -5.59 8.35
N TYR A 166 -8.17 -6.00 9.39
CA TYR A 166 -8.71 -6.91 10.41
C TYR A 166 -9.56 -6.22 11.49
N ASN A 167 -9.69 -4.89 11.41
CA ASN A 167 -10.68 -4.12 12.17
C ASN A 167 -11.89 -3.72 11.31
N HIS A 168 -11.93 -4.18 10.04
CA HIS A 168 -13.06 -4.00 9.13
C HIS A 168 -13.48 -2.53 9.00
N ARG A 169 -12.47 -1.63 8.86
CA ARG A 169 -12.69 -0.17 8.81
C ARG A 169 -11.65 0.54 7.95
N ILE A 170 -11.98 1.76 7.54
CA ILE A 170 -11.01 2.72 7.03
C ILE A 170 -10.77 3.78 8.11
N GLN A 171 -9.50 3.94 8.46
CA GLN A 171 -9.02 4.96 9.39
C GLN A 171 -8.43 6.14 8.64
N LYS A 172 -8.82 7.37 9.02
CA LYS A 172 -8.21 8.61 8.55
C LYS A 172 -7.31 9.19 9.64
N TRP A 173 -6.07 9.50 9.30
CA TRP A 173 -5.09 10.14 10.17
C TRP A 173 -4.67 11.48 9.58
N ALA A 174 -4.89 12.59 10.31
CA ALA A 174 -4.38 13.90 9.91
C ALA A 174 -2.85 13.96 10.08
N PRO A 175 -2.14 14.83 9.35
CA PRO A 175 -0.71 15.02 9.55
C PRO A 175 -0.36 15.33 10.99
N GLY A 176 0.52 14.51 11.60
CA GLY A 176 0.95 14.65 13.00
C GLY A 176 -0.06 14.22 14.05
N ALA A 177 -1.21 13.69 13.68
CA ALA A 177 -2.19 13.18 14.66
C ALA A 177 -1.66 11.94 15.37
N SER A 178 -1.97 11.81 16.67
CA SER A 178 -1.65 10.64 17.48
C SER A 178 -2.75 9.57 17.46
N VAL A 179 -3.90 9.88 16.90
CA VAL A 179 -5.07 9.01 16.78
C VAL A 179 -5.73 9.17 15.42
N GLY A 180 -6.36 8.12 14.94
CA GLY A 180 -7.17 8.13 13.73
C GLY A 180 -8.66 8.25 13.99
N THR A 181 -9.41 8.57 12.96
CA THR A 181 -10.87 8.59 12.96
C THR A 181 -11.40 7.57 11.97
N THR A 182 -12.36 6.75 12.37
CA THR A 182 -13.03 5.82 11.45
C THR A 182 -13.92 6.62 10.50
N VAL A 183 -13.71 6.47 9.19
CA VAL A 183 -14.45 7.19 8.14
C VAL A 183 -15.31 6.28 7.27
N ALA A 184 -15.08 4.96 7.34
CA ALA A 184 -15.90 3.95 6.66
C ALA A 184 -15.83 2.63 7.42
N GLY A 185 -16.91 1.86 7.46
CA GLY A 185 -16.99 0.60 8.20
C GLY A 185 -16.93 0.78 9.70
N GLY A 186 -16.29 -0.18 10.40
CA GLY A 186 -16.16 -0.13 11.87
C GLY A 186 -17.43 -0.58 12.61
N ASN A 187 -18.46 -1.06 11.91
CA ASN A 187 -19.70 -1.59 12.47
C ASN A 187 -19.69 -3.13 12.53
N GLY A 188 -18.51 -3.70 12.79
CA GLY A 188 -18.29 -5.14 12.75
C GLY A 188 -17.99 -5.67 11.33
N GLU A 189 -17.60 -6.91 11.28
CA GLU A 189 -17.32 -7.66 10.07
C GLU A 189 -18.60 -7.94 9.28
N GLY A 190 -18.63 -7.65 7.98
CA GLY A 190 -19.78 -7.96 7.17
C GLY A 190 -19.81 -7.24 5.82
N LEU A 191 -20.87 -7.56 5.04
CA LEU A 191 -21.10 -7.02 3.69
C LEU A 191 -22.33 -6.08 3.64
N ALA A 192 -22.93 -5.71 4.79
CA ALA A 192 -23.99 -4.70 4.81
C ALA A 192 -23.43 -3.33 4.39
N ALA A 193 -24.29 -2.43 3.92
CA ALA A 193 -23.89 -1.14 3.36
C ALA A 193 -23.04 -0.28 4.32
N ASN A 194 -23.19 -0.47 5.64
CA ASN A 194 -22.42 0.21 6.68
C ASN A 194 -21.26 -0.62 7.25
N GLN A 195 -20.97 -1.78 6.68
CA GLN A 195 -19.91 -2.70 7.10
C GLN A 195 -18.83 -2.85 6.04
N LEU A 196 -17.66 -3.28 6.46
CA LEU A 196 -16.59 -3.73 5.57
C LEU A 196 -16.14 -5.15 5.96
N PHE A 197 -15.61 -5.87 4.98
CA PHE A 197 -15.08 -7.23 5.14
C PHE A 197 -13.66 -7.32 4.60
N PHE A 198 -12.67 -7.28 5.50
CA PHE A 198 -11.25 -7.28 5.16
C PHE A 198 -10.87 -6.29 4.04
N PRO A 199 -11.19 -4.97 4.21
CA PRO A 199 -10.85 -3.99 3.19
C PRO A 199 -9.35 -4.06 2.86
N SER A 200 -9.00 -4.02 1.58
CA SER A 200 -7.62 -4.19 1.13
C SER A 200 -7.11 -2.98 0.34
N GLY A 201 -7.43 -2.85 -0.94
CA GLY A 201 -7.07 -1.68 -1.74
C GLY A 201 -7.99 -0.49 -1.41
N ILE A 202 -7.45 0.71 -1.52
CA ILE A 202 -8.18 1.96 -1.32
C ILE A 202 -7.69 3.01 -2.31
N ASP A 203 -8.62 3.79 -2.85
CA ASP A 203 -8.34 4.97 -3.67
C ASP A 203 -9.28 6.11 -3.28
N ILE A 204 -8.93 7.34 -3.66
CA ILE A 204 -9.69 8.56 -3.36
C ILE A 204 -9.81 9.44 -4.59
N ASP A 205 -11.03 9.88 -4.93
CA ASP A 205 -11.23 10.82 -6.02
C ASP A 205 -11.07 12.29 -5.57
N VAL A 206 -11.09 13.21 -6.54
CA VAL A 206 -10.95 14.67 -6.29
C VAL A 206 -12.06 15.25 -5.42
N SER A 207 -13.18 14.56 -5.28
CA SER A 207 -14.31 14.93 -4.41
C SER A 207 -14.16 14.36 -2.99
N GLY A 208 -13.12 13.56 -2.74
CA GLY A 208 -12.88 12.89 -1.47
C GLY A 208 -13.67 11.59 -1.29
N ASN A 209 -14.32 11.07 -2.33
CA ASN A 209 -14.98 9.77 -2.24
C ASN A 209 -13.92 8.67 -2.18
N LEU A 210 -14.09 7.75 -1.25
CA LEU A 210 -13.24 6.57 -1.12
C LEU A 210 -13.79 5.43 -1.98
N TYR A 211 -12.91 4.74 -2.69
CA TYR A 211 -13.19 3.49 -3.40
C TYR A 211 -12.41 2.39 -2.72
N ILE A 212 -13.12 1.47 -2.10
CA ILE A 212 -12.55 0.47 -1.20
C ILE A 212 -12.78 -0.91 -1.80
N VAL A 213 -11.71 -1.68 -1.96
CA VAL A 213 -11.80 -3.11 -2.29
C VAL A 213 -12.26 -3.84 -1.05
N ASN A 214 -13.50 -4.30 -1.08
CA ASN A 214 -14.21 -4.94 0.02
C ASN A 214 -14.58 -6.39 -0.35
N TYR A 215 -13.62 -7.31 -0.13
CA TYR A 215 -13.72 -8.73 -0.48
C TYR A 215 -13.92 -8.97 -1.99
N ASP A 216 -15.14 -9.14 -2.47
CA ASP A 216 -15.52 -9.50 -3.85
C ASP A 216 -16.09 -8.32 -4.65
N HIS A 217 -16.15 -7.12 -4.03
CA HIS A 217 -16.70 -5.93 -4.67
C HIS A 217 -15.93 -4.66 -4.32
N ILE A 218 -16.18 -3.60 -5.07
CA ILE A 218 -15.71 -2.24 -4.76
C ILE A 218 -16.89 -1.45 -4.21
N ILE A 219 -16.72 -0.88 -3.03
CA ILE A 219 -17.69 -0.01 -2.39
C ILE A 219 -17.20 1.44 -2.42
N LYS A 220 -18.05 2.36 -2.88
CA LYS A 220 -17.81 3.79 -2.82
C LYS A 220 -18.38 4.35 -1.53
N TRP A 221 -17.55 5.13 -0.81
CA TRP A 221 -17.95 5.80 0.42
C TRP A 221 -17.79 7.31 0.29
N VAL A 222 -18.90 8.05 0.36
CA VAL A 222 -18.90 9.52 0.25
C VAL A 222 -18.46 10.13 1.59
N PRO A 223 -17.73 11.26 1.61
CA PRO A 223 -17.35 11.92 2.85
C PRO A 223 -18.53 12.19 3.78
N GLY A 224 -18.41 11.72 5.04
CA GLY A 224 -19.46 11.89 6.06
C GLY A 224 -20.65 10.93 5.96
N ALA A 225 -20.69 10.06 4.96
CA ALA A 225 -21.75 9.06 4.85
C ALA A 225 -21.61 7.99 5.96
N THR A 226 -22.73 7.43 6.39
CA THR A 226 -22.79 6.33 7.35
C THR A 226 -22.79 4.96 6.67
N GLU A 227 -22.95 4.93 5.34
CA GLU A 227 -22.98 3.71 4.53
C GLU A 227 -22.36 3.96 3.16
N GLY A 228 -21.89 2.91 2.52
CA GLY A 228 -21.32 2.93 1.18
C GLY A 228 -22.27 2.37 0.13
N THR A 229 -21.90 2.53 -1.14
CA THR A 229 -22.63 2.00 -2.30
C THR A 229 -21.71 1.11 -3.11
N ILE A 230 -22.12 -0.11 -3.45
CA ILE A 230 -21.38 -1.01 -4.33
C ILE A 230 -21.37 -0.39 -5.73
N VAL A 231 -20.17 -0.25 -6.31
CA VAL A 231 -19.97 0.35 -7.64
C VAL A 231 -19.38 -0.63 -8.64
N ALA A 232 -18.82 -1.75 -8.20
CA ALA A 232 -18.33 -2.82 -9.07
C ALA A 232 -18.28 -4.15 -8.31
N GLY A 233 -18.52 -5.26 -8.98
CA GLY A 233 -18.54 -6.61 -8.39
C GLY A 233 -19.81 -6.93 -7.60
N GLY A 234 -19.71 -7.87 -6.65
CA GLY A 234 -20.81 -8.24 -5.76
C GLY A 234 -21.94 -9.05 -6.40
N ASN A 235 -21.70 -9.67 -7.52
CA ASN A 235 -22.73 -10.48 -8.25
C ASN A 235 -22.60 -12.00 -7.97
N GLY A 236 -21.93 -12.37 -6.89
CA GLY A 236 -21.85 -13.74 -6.39
C GLY A 236 -20.58 -14.44 -6.68
#